data_dbfd55262d5656b1723914a7f09cba51
#
_entry.id   dbfd55262d5656b1723914a7f09cba51
#
_cell.length_a   1.000
_cell.length_b   1.000
_cell.length_c   1.000
_cell.angle_alpha   90.00
_cell.angle_beta   90.00
_cell.angle_gamma   90.00
#
_symmetry.space_group_name_H-M   'P 1'
#
loop_
_entity.id
_entity.type
_entity.pdbx_description
1 polymer ?
#
loop_
_entity_poly.entity_id
_entity_poly.type
_entity_poly.pdbx_seq_one_letter_code
_entity_poly.pdbx_strand_id
1 'polypeptide(L)'
;MLLIRRAEVYHPGRPGKILDVRCDAGRIVEIAPCLPPLPGESIVDAAGNALLPGLHDHHMHLMSLAAAAGSVRCGPPAVHNRDQLVEVLQRVPGNGWIRGVGYHESVAGLPTAQLLDEMVAHRPVRIQHRSGKLWLLNSAAMDQLGVYHQTSLPGVIVADGQPTGHLFRLDAWLAARLQRADPPDVAAVSAELASFGVTGITDATPGNDEQALQELAGMINRGALLQ
;
A
#
# COMPACT_ATOMS: atom_id res chain seq x y z
N MET A 1 -25.10 18.91 -8.64
CA MET A 1 -25.78 17.84 -9.42
C MET A 1 -24.85 17.33 -10.52
N LEU A 2 -25.00 16.06 -10.89
CA LEU A 2 -24.27 15.37 -11.97
C LEU A 2 -25.30 14.60 -12.82
N LEU A 3 -25.24 14.74 -14.13
CA LEU A 3 -26.00 13.94 -15.09
C LEU A 3 -25.06 13.04 -15.89
N ILE A 4 -25.17 11.73 -15.72
CA ILE A 4 -24.49 10.73 -16.54
C ILE A 4 -25.46 10.33 -17.65
N ARG A 5 -25.05 10.55 -18.90
CA ARG A 5 -25.88 10.29 -20.07
C ARG A 5 -25.44 9.06 -20.81
N ARG A 6 -26.39 8.36 -21.43
CA ARG A 6 -26.17 7.22 -22.32
C ARG A 6 -25.30 6.13 -21.69
N ALA A 7 -25.49 5.86 -20.39
CA ALA A 7 -24.76 4.81 -19.69
C ALA A 7 -25.48 3.47 -19.82
N GLU A 8 -24.74 2.39 -20.09
CA GLU A 8 -25.28 1.05 -19.95
C GLU A 8 -25.32 0.68 -18.46
N VAL A 9 -26.52 0.84 -17.87
CA VAL A 9 -26.72 0.60 -16.43
C VAL A 9 -26.93 -0.88 -16.18
N TYR A 10 -26.00 -1.48 -15.44
CA TYR A 10 -26.08 -2.88 -15.03
C TYR A 10 -26.80 -3.03 -13.68
N HIS A 11 -27.70 -4.02 -13.65
CA HIS A 11 -28.35 -4.46 -12.42
C HIS A 11 -28.14 -5.97 -12.28
N PRO A 12 -27.80 -6.51 -11.11
CA PRO A 12 -27.61 -7.95 -10.93
C PRO A 12 -28.81 -8.76 -11.49
N GLY A 13 -28.51 -9.74 -12.34
CA GLY A 13 -29.53 -10.61 -12.94
C GLY A 13 -30.35 -10.02 -14.09
N ARG A 14 -30.01 -8.83 -14.60
CA ARG A 14 -30.70 -8.21 -15.75
C ARG A 14 -29.70 -7.73 -16.80
N PRO A 15 -30.03 -7.79 -18.10
CA PRO A 15 -29.20 -7.20 -19.14
C PRO A 15 -29.12 -5.69 -18.94
N GLY A 16 -27.96 -5.11 -19.26
CA GLY A 16 -27.76 -3.66 -19.23
C GLY A 16 -28.73 -2.92 -20.14
N LYS A 17 -29.15 -1.74 -19.74
CA LYS A 17 -29.96 -0.82 -20.53
C LYS A 17 -29.25 0.52 -20.65
N ILE A 18 -29.32 1.13 -21.82
CA ILE A 18 -28.81 2.49 -22.02
C ILE A 18 -29.80 3.48 -21.38
N LEU A 19 -29.36 4.15 -20.32
CA LEU A 19 -30.16 5.08 -19.53
C LEU A 19 -29.31 6.31 -19.16
N ASP A 20 -30.01 7.39 -18.83
CA ASP A 20 -29.43 8.54 -18.17
C ASP A 20 -29.64 8.43 -16.66
N VAL A 21 -28.63 8.84 -15.88
CA VAL A 21 -28.65 8.78 -14.40
C VAL A 21 -28.29 10.14 -13.86
N ARG A 22 -29.17 10.70 -13.03
CA ARG A 22 -28.92 11.96 -12.32
C ARG A 22 -28.57 11.69 -10.87
N CYS A 23 -27.49 12.33 -10.41
CA CYS A 23 -27.02 12.27 -9.04
C CYS A 23 -27.04 13.66 -8.40
N ASP A 24 -27.50 13.74 -7.16
CA ASP A 24 -27.44 14.94 -6.34
C ASP A 24 -27.10 14.59 -4.90
N ALA A 25 -26.25 15.41 -4.25
CA ALA A 25 -25.81 15.22 -2.87
C ALA A 25 -25.36 13.78 -2.55
N GLY A 26 -24.62 13.15 -3.48
CA GLY A 26 -24.10 11.78 -3.30
C GLY A 26 -25.13 10.66 -3.48
N ARG A 27 -26.33 10.97 -4.02
CA ARG A 27 -27.41 9.99 -4.23
C ARG A 27 -27.88 9.99 -5.69
N ILE A 28 -28.29 8.83 -6.19
CA ILE A 28 -29.03 8.73 -7.44
C ILE A 28 -30.45 9.23 -7.17
N VAL A 29 -30.85 10.28 -7.86
CA VAL A 29 -32.17 10.91 -7.69
C VAL A 29 -33.13 10.59 -8.84
N GLU A 30 -32.60 10.27 -10.03
CA GLU A 30 -33.42 9.96 -11.20
C GLU A 30 -32.70 9.01 -12.16
N ILE A 31 -33.46 8.09 -12.75
CA ILE A 31 -32.97 7.19 -13.82
C ILE A 31 -34.04 7.11 -14.89
N ALA A 32 -33.74 7.47 -16.12
CA ALA A 32 -34.69 7.41 -17.24
C ALA A 32 -33.97 7.15 -18.59
N PRO A 33 -34.66 6.76 -19.64
CA PRO A 33 -34.08 6.59 -20.98
C PRO A 33 -33.44 7.87 -21.55
N CYS A 34 -33.96 9.05 -21.14
CA CYS A 34 -33.42 10.35 -21.52
C CYS A 34 -33.83 11.40 -20.48
N LEU A 35 -32.85 12.13 -19.96
CA LEU A 35 -33.09 13.23 -19.02
C LEU A 35 -32.64 14.57 -19.63
N PRO A 36 -33.48 15.61 -19.58
CA PRO A 36 -33.04 16.93 -20.01
C PRO A 36 -32.02 17.50 -19.01
N PRO A 37 -30.91 18.10 -19.47
CA PRO A 37 -29.94 18.75 -18.59
C PRO A 37 -30.60 19.90 -17.82
N LEU A 38 -30.22 20.06 -16.54
CA LEU A 38 -30.64 21.17 -15.71
C LEU A 38 -29.59 22.29 -15.63
N PRO A 39 -29.95 23.54 -15.40
CA PRO A 39 -28.99 24.63 -15.25
C PRO A 39 -27.94 24.33 -14.15
N GLY A 40 -26.66 24.47 -14.47
CA GLY A 40 -25.55 24.25 -13.52
C GLY A 40 -25.22 22.78 -13.23
N GLU A 41 -25.81 21.84 -13.95
CA GLU A 41 -25.52 20.42 -13.82
C GLU A 41 -24.23 20.06 -14.59
N SER A 42 -23.32 19.32 -13.95
CA SER A 42 -22.17 18.71 -14.65
C SER A 42 -22.67 17.53 -15.48
N ILE A 43 -22.20 17.39 -16.71
CA ILE A 43 -22.63 16.34 -17.62
C ILE A 43 -21.44 15.44 -17.96
N VAL A 44 -21.62 14.13 -17.79
CA VAL A 44 -20.72 13.07 -18.25
C VAL A 44 -21.45 12.23 -19.28
N ASP A 45 -20.94 12.18 -20.49
CA ASP A 45 -21.46 11.28 -21.53
C ASP A 45 -20.72 9.96 -21.46
N ALA A 46 -21.40 8.89 -21.05
CA ALA A 46 -20.84 7.55 -20.98
C ALA A 46 -20.67 6.89 -22.35
N ALA A 47 -21.28 7.46 -23.42
CA ALA A 47 -21.17 6.97 -24.80
C ALA A 47 -21.47 5.47 -24.97
N GLY A 48 -22.38 4.93 -24.17
CA GLY A 48 -22.73 3.51 -24.15
C GLY A 48 -21.84 2.64 -23.26
N ASN A 49 -20.84 3.23 -22.56
CA ASN A 49 -20.03 2.48 -21.60
C ASN A 49 -20.83 2.07 -20.36
N ALA A 50 -20.38 0.98 -19.72
CA ALA A 50 -21.02 0.42 -18.56
C ALA A 50 -20.94 1.35 -17.34
N LEU A 51 -22.09 1.53 -16.66
CA LEU A 51 -22.18 2.12 -15.33
C LEU A 51 -22.43 0.99 -14.33
N LEU A 52 -21.45 0.79 -13.47
CA LEU A 52 -21.44 -0.27 -12.46
C LEU A 52 -21.52 0.34 -11.06
N PRO A 53 -22.01 -0.40 -10.05
CA PRO A 53 -21.73 -0.07 -8.65
C PRO A 53 -20.24 0.05 -8.41
N GLY A 54 -19.84 0.93 -7.50
CA GLY A 54 -18.44 1.01 -7.09
C GLY A 54 -17.92 -0.33 -6.58
N LEU A 55 -16.65 -0.60 -6.84
CA LEU A 55 -16.01 -1.84 -6.41
C LEU A 55 -15.78 -1.83 -4.90
N HIS A 56 -15.85 -3.00 -4.27
CA HIS A 56 -15.50 -3.18 -2.86
C HIS A 56 -14.35 -4.18 -2.77
N ASP A 57 -13.21 -3.76 -2.21
CA ASP A 57 -12.14 -4.70 -1.87
C ASP A 57 -12.46 -5.33 -0.51
N HIS A 58 -12.74 -6.63 -0.52
CA HIS A 58 -13.16 -7.39 0.67
C HIS A 58 -12.01 -7.86 1.54
N HIS A 59 -10.74 -7.66 1.15
CA HIS A 59 -9.59 -8.12 1.93
C HIS A 59 -8.36 -7.26 1.65
N MET A 60 -8.15 -6.23 2.44
CA MET A 60 -7.04 -5.30 2.31
C MET A 60 -6.33 -5.10 3.64
N HIS A 61 -5.08 -4.67 3.60
CA HIS A 61 -4.31 -4.16 4.73
C HIS A 61 -3.89 -2.72 4.42
N LEU A 62 -4.79 -1.76 4.66
CA LEU A 62 -4.68 -0.38 4.18
C LEU A 62 -3.37 0.30 4.61
N MET A 63 -3.03 0.23 5.90
CA MET A 63 -1.81 0.84 6.42
C MET A 63 -0.54 0.19 5.84
N SER A 64 -0.59 -1.12 5.61
CA SER A 64 0.53 -1.84 4.95
C SER A 64 0.67 -1.47 3.49
N LEU A 65 -0.45 -1.29 2.78
CA LEU A 65 -0.48 -0.83 1.39
C LEU A 65 0.09 0.58 1.28
N ALA A 66 -0.36 1.50 2.13
CA ALA A 66 0.14 2.88 2.16
C ALA A 66 1.64 2.94 2.50
N ALA A 67 2.09 2.15 3.47
CA ALA A 67 3.51 2.04 3.79
C ALA A 67 4.33 1.42 2.64
N ALA A 68 3.76 0.48 1.88
CA ALA A 68 4.43 -0.11 0.72
C ALA A 68 4.50 0.87 -0.45
N ALA A 69 3.49 1.71 -0.65
CA ALA A 69 3.49 2.76 -1.68
C ALA A 69 4.64 3.76 -1.49
N GLY A 70 4.95 4.13 -0.23
CA GLY A 70 6.10 4.98 0.11
C GLY A 70 7.44 4.25 0.19
N SER A 71 7.55 2.99 -0.26
CA SER A 71 8.75 2.18 -0.12
C SER A 71 9.38 1.86 -1.47
N VAL A 72 10.69 1.54 -1.45
CA VAL A 72 11.42 1.15 -2.66
C VAL A 72 11.05 -0.27 -3.06
N ARG A 73 10.67 -0.48 -4.32
CA ARG A 73 10.46 -1.81 -4.87
C ARG A 73 11.81 -2.50 -5.08
N CYS A 74 12.05 -3.61 -4.39
CA CYS A 74 13.33 -4.33 -4.37
C CYS A 74 13.27 -5.70 -5.05
N GLY A 75 12.21 -6.01 -5.78
CA GLY A 75 12.04 -7.28 -6.47
C GLY A 75 11.21 -7.18 -7.74
N PRO A 76 11.03 -8.29 -8.46
CA PRO A 76 10.26 -8.33 -9.69
C PRO A 76 8.82 -7.81 -9.51
N PRO A 77 8.26 -7.14 -10.53
CA PRO A 77 8.84 -6.91 -11.86
C PRO A 77 9.77 -5.69 -11.97
N ALA A 78 9.97 -4.90 -10.92
CA ALA A 78 10.76 -3.66 -10.97
C ALA A 78 12.27 -3.89 -10.90
N VAL A 79 12.71 -4.93 -10.17
CA VAL A 79 14.11 -5.25 -9.92
C VAL A 79 14.35 -6.73 -10.14
N HIS A 80 15.31 -7.10 -11.00
CA HIS A 80 15.56 -8.48 -11.42
C HIS A 80 16.97 -9.00 -11.07
N ASN A 81 17.90 -8.10 -10.70
CA ASN A 81 19.28 -8.47 -10.39
C ASN A 81 19.90 -7.52 -9.35
N ARG A 82 21.13 -7.89 -8.88
CA ARG A 82 21.87 -7.14 -7.87
C ARG A 82 22.14 -5.69 -8.28
N ASP A 83 22.54 -5.44 -9.52
CA ASP A 83 22.92 -4.10 -9.98
C ASP A 83 21.70 -3.15 -9.94
N GLN A 84 20.55 -3.62 -10.39
CA GLN A 84 19.30 -2.88 -10.28
C GLN A 84 18.89 -2.64 -8.82
N LEU A 85 19.14 -3.61 -7.93
CA LEU A 85 18.86 -3.42 -6.50
C LEU A 85 19.73 -2.31 -5.91
N VAL A 86 21.03 -2.32 -6.22
CA VAL A 86 21.97 -1.25 -5.81
C VAL A 86 21.47 0.10 -6.31
N GLU A 87 21.12 0.19 -7.59
CA GLU A 87 20.66 1.41 -8.23
C GLU A 87 19.41 2.00 -7.53
N VAL A 88 18.38 1.18 -7.28
CA VAL A 88 17.14 1.68 -6.65
C VAL A 88 17.35 2.07 -5.19
N LEU A 89 18.20 1.36 -4.44
CA LEU A 89 18.50 1.70 -3.06
C LEU A 89 19.32 3.00 -2.95
N GLN A 90 20.28 3.21 -3.82
CA GLN A 90 21.13 4.41 -3.82
C GLN A 90 20.39 5.67 -4.30
N ARG A 91 19.34 5.53 -5.11
CA ARG A 91 18.49 6.64 -5.57
C ARG A 91 17.53 7.18 -4.52
N VAL A 92 17.36 6.49 -3.39
CA VAL A 92 16.47 6.97 -2.34
C VAL A 92 16.96 8.29 -1.77
N PRO A 93 16.18 9.37 -1.82
CA PRO A 93 16.61 10.67 -1.33
C PRO A 93 16.75 10.71 0.20
N GLY A 94 17.49 11.70 0.69
CA GLY A 94 17.68 11.94 2.13
C GLY A 94 18.71 11.01 2.78
N ASN A 95 18.88 11.15 4.10
CA ASN A 95 19.89 10.46 4.90
C ASN A 95 19.28 9.50 5.95
N GLY A 96 17.96 9.39 6.02
CA GLY A 96 17.25 8.52 6.95
C GLY A 96 17.18 7.05 6.50
N TRP A 97 16.29 6.32 7.11
CA TRP A 97 16.03 4.92 6.78
C TRP A 97 15.63 4.71 5.32
N ILE A 98 16.15 3.62 4.75
CA ILE A 98 15.66 3.08 3.47
C ILE A 98 14.75 1.88 3.81
N ARG A 99 13.48 1.96 3.39
CA ARG A 99 12.53 0.86 3.46
C ARG A 99 12.30 0.27 2.09
N GLY A 100 12.77 -0.96 1.89
CA GLY A 100 12.51 -1.75 0.69
C GLY A 100 11.37 -2.75 0.91
N VAL A 101 10.63 -3.07 -0.16
CA VAL A 101 9.55 -4.08 -0.15
C VAL A 101 9.60 -4.96 -1.39
N GLY A 102 8.93 -6.11 -1.30
CA GLY A 102 8.75 -7.00 -2.43
C GLY A 102 10.02 -7.75 -2.86
N TYR A 103 11.03 -7.83 -2.00
CA TYR A 103 12.26 -8.54 -2.31
C TYR A 103 12.02 -10.02 -2.59
N HIS A 104 12.77 -10.57 -3.52
CA HIS A 104 12.80 -11.99 -3.84
C HIS A 104 14.25 -12.44 -4.06
N GLU A 105 14.57 -13.64 -3.61
CA GLU A 105 15.92 -14.21 -3.67
C GLU A 105 16.47 -14.37 -5.09
N SER A 106 15.62 -14.35 -6.11
CA SER A 106 16.07 -14.36 -7.52
C SER A 106 16.86 -13.10 -7.91
N VAL A 107 16.77 -12.02 -7.12
CA VAL A 107 17.46 -10.75 -7.38
C VAL A 107 18.95 -10.85 -7.02
N ALA A 108 19.27 -11.31 -5.80
CA ALA A 108 20.64 -11.39 -5.31
C ALA A 108 20.81 -12.46 -4.20
N GLY A 109 20.05 -13.56 -4.24
CA GLY A 109 20.02 -14.53 -3.15
C GLY A 109 19.38 -13.97 -1.88
N LEU A 110 19.88 -14.37 -0.71
CA LEU A 110 19.51 -13.76 0.58
C LEU A 110 20.74 -12.97 1.09
N PRO A 111 20.86 -11.67 0.77
CA PRO A 111 22.01 -10.88 1.13
C PRO A 111 22.11 -10.73 2.65
N THR A 112 23.29 -10.98 3.20
CA THR A 112 23.61 -10.68 4.59
C THR A 112 23.72 -9.17 4.82
N ALA A 113 23.86 -8.79 6.08
CA ALA A 113 24.08 -7.38 6.44
C ALA A 113 25.27 -6.79 5.71
N GLN A 114 26.41 -7.53 5.64
CA GLN A 114 27.63 -7.10 4.96
C GLN A 114 27.42 -6.89 3.47
N LEU A 115 26.69 -7.79 2.80
CA LEU A 115 26.37 -7.63 1.38
C LEU A 115 25.46 -6.42 1.12
N LEU A 116 24.57 -6.08 2.05
CA LEU A 116 23.77 -4.86 1.98
C LEU A 116 24.62 -3.61 2.28
N ASP A 117 25.62 -3.69 3.14
CA ASP A 117 26.58 -2.60 3.40
C ASP A 117 27.39 -2.24 2.14
N GLU A 118 27.77 -3.24 1.32
CA GLU A 118 28.41 -2.99 0.02
C GLU A 118 27.51 -2.19 -0.93
N MET A 119 26.19 -2.31 -0.80
CA MET A 119 25.22 -1.58 -1.62
C MET A 119 24.92 -0.18 -1.05
N VAL A 120 24.78 -0.08 0.28
CA VAL A 120 24.45 1.16 1.01
C VAL A 120 25.14 1.14 2.37
N ALA A 121 26.35 1.74 2.47
CA ALA A 121 27.18 1.67 3.68
C ALA A 121 26.73 2.57 4.83
N HIS A 122 26.18 3.76 4.54
CA HIS A 122 26.07 4.86 5.53
C HIS A 122 24.65 5.15 6.03
N ARG A 123 23.66 4.38 5.56
CA ARG A 123 22.25 4.56 5.91
C ARG A 123 21.65 3.25 6.40
N PRO A 124 20.76 3.28 7.40
CA PRO A 124 20.06 2.08 7.80
C PRO A 124 19.10 1.63 6.70
N VAL A 125 19.26 0.37 6.30
CA VAL A 125 18.44 -0.29 5.27
C VAL A 125 17.66 -1.44 5.90
N ARG A 126 16.36 -1.49 5.63
CA ARG A 126 15.50 -2.64 5.90
C ARG A 126 14.71 -3.00 4.66
N ILE A 127 14.78 -4.24 4.24
CA ILE A 127 14.08 -4.73 3.05
C ILE A 127 13.16 -5.87 3.46
N GLN A 128 11.86 -5.74 3.18
CA GLN A 128 10.90 -6.80 3.42
C GLN A 128 10.85 -7.76 2.24
N HIS A 129 11.04 -9.03 2.51
CA HIS A 129 10.85 -10.08 1.53
C HIS A 129 9.37 -10.16 1.13
N ARG A 130 9.08 -10.56 -0.12
CA ARG A 130 7.72 -10.64 -0.67
C ARG A 130 6.78 -11.56 0.11
N SER A 131 7.31 -12.50 0.88
CA SER A 131 6.51 -13.37 1.76
C SER A 131 5.90 -12.61 2.95
N GLY A 132 6.32 -11.37 3.21
CA GLY A 132 5.91 -10.58 4.37
C GLY A 132 6.50 -11.07 5.70
N LYS A 133 7.32 -12.14 5.72
CA LYS A 133 7.79 -12.80 6.96
C LYS A 133 9.26 -12.59 7.27
N LEU A 134 10.05 -12.14 6.31
CA LEU A 134 11.49 -11.98 6.43
C LEU A 134 11.88 -10.53 6.15
N TRP A 135 12.69 -9.98 7.04
CA TRP A 135 13.36 -8.69 6.88
C TRP A 135 14.86 -8.91 6.70
N LEU A 136 15.45 -8.16 5.80
CA LEU A 136 16.88 -8.09 5.53
C LEU A 136 17.36 -6.71 5.99
N LEU A 137 18.35 -6.70 6.87
CA LEU A 137 18.91 -5.50 7.48
C LEU A 137 20.38 -5.38 7.14
N ASN A 138 20.84 -4.15 6.88
CA ASN A 138 22.27 -3.87 6.84
C ASN A 138 22.82 -3.62 8.26
N SER A 139 24.15 -3.49 8.40
CA SER A 139 24.79 -3.31 9.70
C SER A 139 24.32 -2.03 10.41
N ALA A 140 24.17 -0.92 9.69
CA ALA A 140 23.67 0.33 10.27
C ALA A 140 22.26 0.19 10.84
N ALA A 141 21.39 -0.59 10.19
CA ALA A 141 20.05 -0.89 10.70
C ALA A 141 20.11 -1.80 11.92
N MET A 142 20.98 -2.81 11.93
CA MET A 142 21.16 -3.71 13.07
C MET A 142 21.66 -2.97 14.31
N ASP A 143 22.61 -2.04 14.15
CA ASP A 143 23.12 -1.20 15.23
C ASP A 143 22.01 -0.35 15.84
N GLN A 144 21.26 0.39 15.04
CA GLN A 144 20.19 1.25 15.52
C GLN A 144 19.07 0.49 16.23
N LEU A 145 18.79 -0.75 15.82
CA LEU A 145 17.78 -1.60 16.42
C LEU A 145 18.30 -2.43 17.60
N GLY A 146 19.61 -2.44 17.84
CA GLY A 146 20.26 -3.23 18.89
C GLY A 146 20.18 -4.74 18.63
N VAL A 147 20.17 -5.16 17.35
CA VAL A 147 20.05 -6.59 16.94
C VAL A 147 21.22 -7.42 17.46
N TYR A 148 22.42 -6.87 17.51
CA TYR A 148 23.63 -7.55 17.99
C TYR A 148 23.50 -8.05 19.44
N HIS A 149 22.63 -7.44 20.24
CA HIS A 149 22.34 -7.86 21.62
C HIS A 149 21.17 -8.82 21.73
N GLN A 150 20.65 -9.30 20.60
CA GLN A 150 19.40 -10.10 20.53
C GLN A 150 19.63 -11.47 19.84
N THR A 151 20.85 -12.02 19.92
CA THR A 151 21.21 -13.28 19.26
C THR A 151 20.41 -14.48 19.74
N SER A 152 19.85 -14.43 20.94
CA SER A 152 18.97 -15.46 21.52
C SER A 152 17.49 -15.25 21.23
N LEU A 153 17.11 -14.10 20.60
CA LEU A 153 15.70 -13.84 20.28
C LEU A 153 15.25 -14.77 19.13
N PRO A 154 14.20 -15.57 19.32
CA PRO A 154 13.67 -16.39 18.24
C PRO A 154 13.27 -15.54 17.03
N GLY A 155 13.81 -15.90 15.86
CA GLY A 155 13.59 -15.12 14.62
C GLY A 155 14.78 -14.28 14.20
N VAL A 156 15.75 -14.01 15.06
CA VAL A 156 17.07 -13.49 14.65
C VAL A 156 17.88 -14.65 14.10
N ILE A 157 18.27 -14.57 12.83
CA ILE A 157 19.09 -15.61 12.20
C ILE A 157 20.55 -15.33 12.49
N VAL A 158 21.22 -16.32 13.06
CA VAL A 158 22.62 -16.25 13.49
C VAL A 158 23.45 -17.25 12.68
N ALA A 159 24.62 -16.84 12.23
CA ALA A 159 25.67 -17.69 11.66
C ALA A 159 27.00 -17.36 12.34
N ASP A 160 27.78 -18.37 12.69
CA ASP A 160 29.08 -18.25 13.38
C ASP A 160 29.01 -17.33 14.63
N GLY A 161 27.90 -17.43 15.38
CA GLY A 161 27.67 -16.65 16.59
C GLY A 161 27.29 -15.18 16.38
N GLN A 162 27.14 -14.74 15.13
CA GLN A 162 26.80 -13.36 14.79
C GLN A 162 25.47 -13.27 14.03
N PRO A 163 24.64 -12.23 14.27
CA PRO A 163 23.43 -12.00 13.48
C PRO A 163 23.76 -11.74 12.01
N THR A 164 23.04 -12.40 11.12
CA THR A 164 23.24 -12.26 9.67
C THR A 164 22.58 -11.01 9.05
N GLY A 165 21.73 -10.31 9.79
CA GLY A 165 20.85 -9.27 9.28
C GLY A 165 19.46 -9.77 8.89
N HIS A 166 19.20 -11.06 9.01
CA HIS A 166 17.90 -11.65 8.70
C HIS A 166 17.04 -11.76 9.95
N LEU A 167 15.83 -11.18 9.89
CA LEU A 167 14.83 -11.25 10.96
C LEU A 167 13.57 -11.92 10.44
N PHE A 168 13.18 -13.05 11.03
CA PHE A 168 12.04 -13.83 10.63
C PHE A 168 10.86 -13.67 11.59
N ARG A 169 9.70 -13.21 11.10
CA ARG A 169 8.47 -12.98 11.89
C ARG A 169 8.67 -12.05 13.10
N LEU A 170 9.49 -11.02 12.94
CA LEU A 170 9.77 -10.05 14.00
C LEU A 170 9.15 -8.67 13.71
N ASP A 171 8.01 -8.62 13.00
CA ASP A 171 7.35 -7.37 12.61
C ASP A 171 6.97 -6.50 13.82
N ALA A 172 6.34 -7.08 14.84
CA ALA A 172 5.97 -6.38 16.07
C ALA A 172 7.21 -5.88 16.85
N TRP A 173 8.27 -6.70 16.91
CA TRP A 173 9.53 -6.34 17.55
C TRP A 173 10.21 -5.17 16.82
N LEU A 174 10.21 -5.20 15.50
CA LEU A 174 10.71 -4.10 14.65
C LEU A 174 9.90 -2.83 14.84
N ALA A 175 8.57 -2.93 14.77
CA ALA A 175 7.68 -1.79 14.92
C ALA A 175 7.88 -1.07 16.27
N ALA A 176 8.09 -1.82 17.35
CA ALA A 176 8.34 -1.26 18.68
C ALA A 176 9.67 -0.50 18.80
N ARG A 177 10.66 -0.81 17.96
CA ARG A 177 12.02 -0.19 17.98
C ARG A 177 12.24 0.87 16.92
N LEU A 178 11.51 0.80 15.83
CA LEU A 178 11.55 1.87 14.86
C LEU A 178 10.90 3.10 15.48
N GLN A 179 11.65 4.19 15.55
CA GLN A 179 11.04 5.49 15.87
C GLN A 179 9.88 5.71 14.91
N ARG A 180 8.78 6.27 15.41
CA ARG A 180 7.62 6.57 14.58
C ARG A 180 8.07 7.43 13.39
N ALA A 181 8.21 6.78 12.25
CA ALA A 181 8.24 7.51 10.99
C ALA A 181 6.90 8.24 10.84
N ASP A 182 6.87 9.28 10.02
CA ASP A 182 5.60 9.89 9.64
C ASP A 182 4.61 8.80 9.21
N PRO A 183 3.34 8.92 9.59
CA PRO A 183 2.34 7.93 9.21
C PRO A 183 2.31 7.80 7.68
N PRO A 184 2.05 6.59 7.15
CA PRO A 184 1.96 6.38 5.71
C PRO A 184 0.93 7.30 5.07
N ASP A 185 1.19 7.76 3.85
CA ASP A 185 0.25 8.60 3.10
C ASP A 185 -0.95 7.78 2.60
N VAL A 186 -1.96 7.68 3.45
CA VAL A 186 -3.21 6.99 3.14
C VAL A 186 -4.00 7.75 2.08
N ALA A 187 -3.91 9.08 2.03
CA ALA A 187 -4.68 9.88 1.09
C ALA A 187 -4.28 9.59 -0.37
N ALA A 188 -2.98 9.46 -0.64
CA ALA A 188 -2.49 9.10 -1.97
C ALA A 188 -2.99 7.72 -2.40
N VAL A 189 -2.92 6.72 -1.53
CA VAL A 189 -3.41 5.36 -1.81
C VAL A 189 -4.92 5.34 -1.97
N SER A 190 -5.66 6.06 -1.13
CA SER A 190 -7.11 6.18 -1.25
C SER A 190 -7.53 6.79 -2.59
N ALA A 191 -6.84 7.85 -3.04
CA ALA A 191 -7.07 8.45 -4.34
C ALA A 191 -6.75 7.48 -5.50
N GLU A 192 -5.68 6.68 -5.39
CA GLU A 192 -5.35 5.65 -6.36
C GLU A 192 -6.43 4.56 -6.43
N LEU A 193 -6.89 4.04 -5.28
CA LEU A 193 -7.99 3.08 -5.20
C LEU A 193 -9.28 3.64 -5.84
N ALA A 194 -9.61 4.88 -5.53
CA ALA A 194 -10.77 5.56 -6.13
C ALA A 194 -10.64 5.67 -7.66
N SER A 195 -9.42 5.90 -8.18
CA SER A 195 -9.17 5.96 -9.63
C SER A 195 -9.45 4.62 -10.34
N PHE A 196 -9.36 3.50 -9.62
CA PHE A 196 -9.73 2.16 -10.09
C PHE A 196 -11.21 1.83 -9.85
N GLY A 197 -12.00 2.78 -9.33
CA GLY A 197 -13.40 2.57 -9.03
C GLY A 197 -13.66 1.83 -7.72
N VAL A 198 -12.68 1.69 -6.85
CA VAL A 198 -12.84 1.12 -5.50
C VAL A 198 -13.44 2.19 -4.60
N THR A 199 -14.68 1.96 -4.15
CA THR A 199 -15.47 2.88 -3.31
C THR A 199 -15.75 2.35 -1.92
N GLY A 200 -15.29 1.14 -1.62
CA GLY A 200 -15.38 0.52 -0.30
C GLY A 200 -14.25 -0.47 -0.08
N ILE A 201 -13.82 -0.59 1.16
CA ILE A 201 -12.77 -1.53 1.56
C ILE A 201 -13.17 -2.25 2.86
N THR A 202 -12.68 -3.48 3.00
CA THR A 202 -12.66 -4.20 4.28
C THR A 202 -11.21 -4.36 4.70
N ASP A 203 -10.79 -3.64 5.73
CA ASP A 203 -9.45 -3.82 6.31
C ASP A 203 -9.41 -5.10 7.15
N ALA A 204 -8.67 -6.10 6.67
CA ALA A 204 -8.50 -7.41 7.29
C ALA A 204 -7.21 -7.51 8.13
N THR A 205 -6.65 -6.39 8.58
CA THR A 205 -5.40 -6.37 9.34
C THR A 205 -5.59 -7.07 10.69
N PRO A 206 -4.83 -8.15 10.98
CA PRO A 206 -4.86 -8.79 12.27
C PRO A 206 -4.46 -7.81 13.37
N GLY A 207 -5.25 -7.76 14.44
CA GLY A 207 -4.99 -6.88 15.57
C GLY A 207 -5.59 -5.47 15.43
N ASN A 208 -6.43 -5.21 14.42
CA ASN A 208 -7.28 -4.02 14.44
C ASN A 208 -8.13 -4.02 15.72
N ASP A 209 -7.96 -2.97 16.50
CA ASP A 209 -8.65 -2.72 17.75
C ASP A 209 -9.49 -1.45 17.68
N GLU A 210 -10.04 -1.02 18.80
CA GLU A 210 -10.87 0.19 18.87
C GLU A 210 -10.06 1.44 18.48
N GLN A 211 -8.77 1.50 18.80
CA GLN A 211 -7.91 2.61 18.41
C GLN A 211 -7.73 2.66 16.89
N ALA A 212 -7.48 1.53 16.25
CA ALA A 212 -7.38 1.44 14.80
C ALA A 212 -8.68 1.88 14.12
N LEU A 213 -9.84 1.49 14.68
CA LEU A 213 -11.14 1.94 14.17
C LEU A 213 -11.30 3.46 14.28
N GLN A 214 -10.91 4.07 15.41
CA GLN A 214 -10.96 5.51 15.60
C GLN A 214 -10.03 6.26 14.63
N GLU A 215 -8.83 5.72 14.37
CA GLU A 215 -7.88 6.27 13.41
C GLU A 215 -8.45 6.25 11.99
N LEU A 216 -9.04 5.13 11.56
CA LEU A 216 -9.70 5.00 10.24
C LEU A 216 -10.89 5.95 10.10
N ALA A 217 -11.76 6.02 11.11
CA ALA A 217 -12.88 6.96 11.15
C ALA A 217 -12.40 8.41 11.06
N GLY A 218 -11.30 8.74 11.75
CA GLY A 218 -10.66 10.05 11.65
C GLY A 218 -10.14 10.36 10.24
N MET A 219 -9.61 9.38 9.52
CA MET A 219 -9.17 9.54 8.13
C MET A 219 -10.34 9.81 7.18
N ILE A 220 -11.46 9.10 7.34
CA ILE A 220 -12.70 9.35 6.59
C ILE A 220 -13.20 10.78 6.85
N ASN A 221 -13.32 11.18 8.12
CA ASN A 221 -13.81 12.49 8.49
C ASN A 221 -12.97 13.66 7.96
N ARG A 222 -11.66 13.45 7.77
CA ARG A 222 -10.75 14.44 7.16
C ARG A 222 -10.67 14.34 5.64
N GLY A 223 -11.38 13.42 5.01
CA GLY A 223 -11.32 13.18 3.56
C GLY A 223 -10.00 12.56 3.08
N ALA A 224 -9.21 12.00 3.98
CA ALA A 224 -7.98 11.27 3.65
C ALA A 224 -8.26 9.82 3.20
N LEU A 225 -9.40 9.28 3.55
CA LEU A 225 -9.90 7.99 3.09
C LEU A 225 -11.27 8.21 2.44
N LEU A 226 -11.39 7.86 1.15
CA LEU A 226 -12.57 8.08 0.29
C LEU A 226 -13.49 6.87 0.21
N GLN A 227 -13.03 5.71 0.64
CA GLN A 227 -13.72 4.42 0.59
C GLN A 227 -14.68 4.20 1.75
#